data_fcf62dff69910748edfa5dc3169df4e1
#
_entry.id   fcf62dff69910748edfa5dc3169df4e1
#
_cell.length_a   1.000
_cell.length_b   1.000
_cell.length_c   1.000
_cell.angle_alpha   90.00
_cell.angle_beta   90.00
_cell.angle_gamma   90.00
#
_symmetry.space_group_name_H-M   'P 1'
#
loop_
_entity.id
_entity.type
_entity.pdbx_description
1 polymer ?
#
loop_
_entity_poly.entity_id
_entity_poly.type
_entity_poly.pdbx_seq_one_letter_code
_entity_poly.pdbx_strand_id
1 'polypeptide(L)'
;MPLKILVLGAGATGGYFGGRLAQAAHLGKSDIDVSFLVRPKRAETLKARGLNVESPQGSFGIPVRTVLHTELKPEYDLVLLSCKAYDLESSILAIYPGMRPDTCVLPVLNGLAHFERLDREFGALRVLGGCCHIAGNLTPEGLVRQMTELQRITFGLRPQNSTAGQAILDALADAFRQTPVDLRYSDQVLQEIWEKFVLLATLAGMTCLMRGAVGDIVATDEGTTLMQGMLAECETAATHAGHASRPQVHAATAELLSTRDSTFTASMLRDLESGGRTEGAHIVGDMLARARAAGPSTPLLAIAWAHLQAREARLKRERSAT
;
A
#
# COMPACT_ATOMS: atom_id res chain seq x y z
N MET A 1 -27.13 11.23 4.33
CA MET A 1 -26.39 11.70 3.12
C MET A 1 -25.31 10.67 2.82
N PRO A 2 -25.06 10.32 1.55
CA PRO A 2 -24.06 9.33 1.20
C PRO A 2 -22.66 9.72 1.69
N LEU A 3 -21.87 8.74 2.09
CA LEU A 3 -20.46 8.94 2.42
C LEU A 3 -19.69 9.31 1.14
N LYS A 4 -19.10 10.50 1.10
CA LYS A 4 -18.36 10.99 -0.06
C LYS A 4 -16.88 10.58 0.04
N ILE A 5 -16.45 9.74 -0.88
CA ILE A 5 -15.09 9.18 -0.91
C ILE A 5 -14.32 9.74 -2.10
N LEU A 6 -13.16 10.34 -1.84
CA LEU A 6 -12.17 10.70 -2.85
C LEU A 6 -11.09 9.63 -2.91
N VAL A 7 -11.00 8.90 -4.00
CA VAL A 7 -9.92 7.93 -4.24
C VAL A 7 -8.79 8.63 -4.98
N LEU A 8 -7.60 8.73 -4.37
CA LEU A 8 -6.44 9.27 -5.06
C LEU A 8 -5.84 8.23 -6.00
N GLY A 9 -6.05 8.49 -7.28
CA GLY A 9 -5.57 7.62 -8.35
C GLY A 9 -6.51 6.46 -8.69
N ALA A 10 -6.52 6.08 -9.96
CA ALA A 10 -7.19 4.89 -10.48
C ALA A 10 -6.16 3.93 -11.07
N GLY A 11 -5.10 3.67 -10.29
CA GLY A 11 -4.05 2.69 -10.59
C GLY A 11 -4.42 1.30 -10.07
N ALA A 12 -3.42 0.42 -9.86
CA ALA A 12 -3.65 -0.94 -9.40
C ALA A 12 -4.45 -0.99 -8.09
N THR A 13 -3.99 -0.31 -7.04
CA THR A 13 -4.62 -0.34 -5.72
C THR A 13 -5.91 0.50 -5.65
N GLY A 14 -5.81 1.79 -5.98
CA GLY A 14 -6.97 2.70 -5.93
C GLY A 14 -8.05 2.34 -6.94
N GLY A 15 -7.66 1.91 -8.15
CA GLY A 15 -8.57 1.42 -9.17
C GLY A 15 -9.28 0.13 -8.77
N TYR A 16 -8.61 -0.76 -8.03
CA TYR A 16 -9.23 -1.98 -7.53
C TYR A 16 -10.18 -1.69 -6.37
N PHE A 17 -9.68 -1.22 -5.22
CA PHE A 17 -10.52 -1.03 -4.02
C PHE A 17 -11.55 0.08 -4.21
N GLY A 18 -11.15 1.23 -4.75
CA GLY A 18 -12.08 2.30 -5.10
C GLY A 18 -13.08 1.89 -6.17
N GLY A 19 -12.64 1.07 -7.15
CA GLY A 19 -13.50 0.50 -8.19
C GLY A 19 -14.55 -0.45 -7.63
N ARG A 20 -14.22 -1.30 -6.66
CA ARG A 20 -15.20 -2.18 -5.97
C ARG A 20 -16.24 -1.37 -5.19
N LEU A 21 -15.81 -0.31 -4.50
CA LEU A 21 -16.75 0.62 -3.86
C LEU A 21 -17.65 1.31 -4.88
N ALA A 22 -17.09 1.85 -5.95
CA ALA A 22 -17.86 2.48 -7.02
C ALA A 22 -18.83 1.50 -7.70
N GLN A 23 -18.45 0.23 -7.87
CA GLN A 23 -19.32 -0.83 -8.37
C GLN A 23 -20.49 -1.10 -7.42
N ALA A 24 -20.26 -1.17 -6.12
CA ALA A 24 -21.34 -1.36 -5.13
C ALA A 24 -22.33 -0.19 -5.15
N ALA A 25 -21.84 1.04 -5.24
CA ALA A 25 -22.68 2.24 -5.39
C ALA A 25 -23.47 2.20 -6.71
N HIS A 26 -22.81 1.91 -7.84
CA HIS A 26 -23.45 1.83 -9.16
C HIS A 26 -24.58 0.79 -9.22
N LEU A 27 -24.43 -0.31 -8.49
CA LEU A 27 -25.45 -1.37 -8.38
C LEU A 27 -26.52 -1.08 -7.33
N GLY A 28 -26.51 0.10 -6.69
CA GLY A 28 -27.46 0.47 -5.63
C GLY A 28 -27.33 -0.35 -4.33
N LYS A 29 -26.18 -1.01 -4.12
CA LYS A 29 -25.93 -1.85 -2.94
C LYS A 29 -25.37 -1.08 -1.75
N SER A 30 -24.88 0.15 -1.96
CA SER A 30 -24.28 0.98 -0.91
C SER A 30 -24.57 2.45 -1.14
N ASP A 31 -24.89 3.20 -0.07
CA ASP A 31 -25.14 4.64 -0.10
C ASP A 31 -23.83 5.42 0.07
N ILE A 32 -23.00 5.36 -0.97
CA ILE A 32 -21.72 6.08 -1.04
C ILE A 32 -21.56 6.79 -2.38
N ASP A 33 -20.81 7.89 -2.40
CA ASP A 33 -20.43 8.63 -3.61
C ASP A 33 -18.91 8.55 -3.79
N VAL A 34 -18.43 7.88 -4.85
CA VAL A 34 -17.01 7.64 -5.09
C VAL A 34 -16.55 8.47 -6.28
N SER A 35 -15.56 9.33 -6.05
CA SER A 35 -14.88 10.12 -7.07
C SER A 35 -13.40 9.76 -7.14
N PHE A 36 -12.83 9.70 -8.35
CA PHE A 36 -11.42 9.43 -8.57
C PHE A 36 -10.67 10.71 -8.93
N LEU A 37 -9.76 11.13 -8.06
CA LEU A 37 -8.80 12.18 -8.37
C LEU A 37 -7.71 11.61 -9.25
N VAL A 38 -7.65 12.04 -10.51
CA VAL A 38 -6.74 11.50 -11.52
C VAL A 38 -6.07 12.60 -12.34
N ARG A 39 -4.94 12.26 -12.96
CA ARG A 39 -4.28 13.14 -13.95
C ARG A 39 -5.09 13.21 -15.25
N PRO A 40 -4.98 14.29 -16.07
CA PRO A 40 -5.82 14.50 -17.26
C PRO A 40 -5.87 13.30 -18.20
N LYS A 41 -4.73 12.72 -18.56
CA LYS A 41 -4.67 11.54 -19.45
C LYS A 41 -5.48 10.35 -18.92
N ARG A 42 -5.46 10.12 -17.58
CA ARG A 42 -6.24 9.04 -16.98
C ARG A 42 -7.73 9.38 -16.95
N ALA A 43 -8.09 10.64 -16.71
CA ALA A 43 -9.48 11.11 -16.77
C ALA A 43 -10.09 10.88 -18.16
N GLU A 44 -9.36 11.21 -19.23
CA GLU A 44 -9.79 10.96 -20.62
C GLU A 44 -10.04 9.45 -20.86
N THR A 45 -9.12 8.58 -20.40
CA THR A 45 -9.28 7.12 -20.54
C THR A 45 -10.53 6.64 -19.81
N LEU A 46 -10.74 7.07 -18.56
CA LEU A 46 -11.88 6.67 -17.74
C LEU A 46 -13.21 7.22 -18.30
N LYS A 47 -13.21 8.44 -18.84
CA LYS A 47 -14.37 9.03 -19.49
C LYS A 47 -14.76 8.25 -20.75
N ALA A 48 -13.79 7.82 -21.56
CA ALA A 48 -14.03 7.14 -22.82
C ALA A 48 -14.42 5.66 -22.63
N ARG A 49 -13.83 4.97 -21.64
CA ARG A 49 -13.91 3.50 -21.50
C ARG A 49 -14.48 3.02 -20.18
N GLY A 50 -14.76 3.92 -19.23
CA GLY A 50 -15.05 3.55 -17.86
C GLY A 50 -13.85 2.99 -17.10
N LEU A 51 -14.06 2.57 -15.87
CA LEU A 51 -13.09 1.82 -15.06
C LEU A 51 -13.32 0.34 -15.30
N ASN A 52 -12.33 -0.32 -15.89
CA ASN A 52 -12.34 -1.75 -16.16
C ASN A 52 -11.38 -2.47 -15.21
N VAL A 53 -11.88 -3.50 -14.56
CA VAL A 53 -11.15 -4.34 -13.60
C VAL A 53 -11.26 -5.79 -14.03
N GLU A 54 -10.12 -6.45 -14.21
CA GLU A 54 -10.00 -7.90 -14.39
C GLU A 54 -9.55 -8.53 -13.08
N SER A 55 -10.32 -9.51 -12.59
CA SER A 55 -10.14 -10.06 -11.24
C SER A 55 -10.67 -11.49 -11.15
N PRO A 56 -9.96 -12.40 -10.44
CA PRO A 56 -10.47 -13.72 -10.09
C PRO A 56 -11.82 -13.68 -9.32
N GLN A 57 -12.06 -12.60 -8.55
CA GLN A 57 -13.32 -12.40 -7.83
C GLN A 57 -14.41 -11.73 -8.70
N GLY A 58 -14.32 -11.87 -10.01
CA GLY A 58 -15.24 -11.30 -10.99
C GLY A 58 -14.74 -9.99 -11.59
N SER A 59 -14.65 -9.97 -12.92
CA SER A 59 -14.30 -8.81 -13.71
C SER A 59 -15.51 -7.88 -13.88
N PHE A 60 -15.28 -6.58 -14.03
CA PHE A 60 -16.33 -5.60 -14.26
C PHE A 60 -15.82 -4.37 -15.02
N GLY A 61 -16.76 -3.66 -15.66
CA GLY A 61 -16.54 -2.36 -16.28
C GLY A 61 -17.71 -1.43 -15.92
N ILE A 62 -17.41 -0.25 -15.38
CA ILE A 62 -18.42 0.73 -14.95
C ILE A 62 -18.00 2.15 -15.32
N PRO A 63 -18.93 3.06 -15.61
CA PRO A 63 -18.65 4.49 -15.62
C PRO A 63 -18.29 4.93 -14.20
N VAL A 64 -17.34 5.86 -14.08
CA VAL A 64 -16.92 6.41 -12.77
C VAL A 64 -16.82 7.93 -12.86
N ARG A 65 -17.09 8.58 -11.72
CA ARG A 65 -16.86 10.01 -11.57
C ARG A 65 -15.37 10.26 -11.42
N THR A 66 -14.81 11.12 -12.27
CA THR A 66 -13.44 11.60 -12.18
C THR A 66 -13.41 13.07 -11.87
N VAL A 67 -12.39 13.52 -11.16
CA VAL A 67 -12.13 14.91 -10.85
C VAL A 67 -10.65 15.22 -11.06
N LEU A 68 -10.35 16.38 -11.63
CA LEU A 68 -9.01 16.92 -11.74
C LEU A 68 -8.68 17.77 -10.50
N HIS A 69 -7.40 17.91 -10.18
CA HIS A 69 -6.95 18.74 -9.05
C HIS A 69 -7.57 20.15 -9.06
N THR A 70 -7.65 20.76 -10.24
CA THR A 70 -8.22 22.12 -10.44
C THR A 70 -9.74 22.22 -10.26
N GLU A 71 -10.42 21.08 -10.21
CA GLU A 71 -11.89 20.98 -10.09
C GLU A 71 -12.33 20.57 -8.68
N LEU A 72 -11.38 20.19 -7.80
CA LEU A 72 -11.66 19.76 -6.44
C LEU A 72 -12.36 20.85 -5.64
N LYS A 73 -13.37 20.43 -4.87
CA LYS A 73 -14.07 21.25 -3.88
C LYS A 73 -13.99 20.55 -2.52
N PRO A 74 -14.01 21.29 -1.40
CA PRO A 74 -13.93 20.72 -0.07
C PRO A 74 -15.27 20.05 0.32
N GLU A 75 -15.53 18.87 -0.21
CA GLU A 75 -16.80 18.17 -0.05
C GLU A 75 -16.68 16.70 0.39
N TYR A 76 -15.48 16.16 0.51
CA TYR A 76 -15.26 14.74 0.82
C TYR A 76 -15.18 14.46 2.32
N ASP A 77 -15.77 13.33 2.73
CA ASP A 77 -15.71 12.82 4.09
C ASP A 77 -14.43 11.99 4.31
N LEU A 78 -14.03 11.27 3.27
CA LEU A 78 -12.88 10.35 3.29
C LEU A 78 -12.02 10.49 2.04
N VAL A 79 -10.71 10.52 2.23
CA VAL A 79 -9.72 10.32 1.15
C VAL A 79 -9.10 8.94 1.30
N LEU A 80 -9.31 8.06 0.31
CA LEU A 80 -8.57 6.81 0.16
C LEU A 80 -7.26 7.08 -0.58
N LEU A 81 -6.15 7.09 0.15
CA LEU A 81 -4.84 7.45 -0.36
C LEU A 81 -4.06 6.19 -0.79
N SER A 82 -3.88 6.01 -2.09
CA SER A 82 -3.27 4.80 -2.68
C SER A 82 -2.10 5.08 -3.63
N CYS A 83 -1.37 6.16 -3.39
CA CYS A 83 -0.19 6.52 -4.18
C CYS A 83 1.02 5.61 -3.86
N LYS A 84 2.01 5.63 -4.72
CA LYS A 84 3.34 5.12 -4.39
C LYS A 84 4.02 6.08 -3.41
N ALA A 85 4.84 5.56 -2.49
CA ALA A 85 5.47 6.35 -1.44
C ALA A 85 6.30 7.53 -1.95
N TYR A 86 6.94 7.38 -3.11
CA TYR A 86 7.72 8.43 -3.73
C TYR A 86 6.87 9.56 -4.37
N ASP A 87 5.56 9.38 -4.48
CA ASP A 87 4.60 10.39 -4.93
C ASP A 87 3.82 11.04 -3.77
N LEU A 88 4.15 10.70 -2.50
CA LEU A 88 3.39 11.12 -1.32
C LEU A 88 3.27 12.65 -1.22
N GLU A 89 4.35 13.39 -1.39
CA GLU A 89 4.33 14.87 -1.30
C GLU A 89 3.41 15.49 -2.36
N SER A 90 3.53 15.05 -3.61
CA SER A 90 2.65 15.54 -4.68
C SER A 90 1.19 15.11 -4.47
N SER A 91 0.97 13.97 -3.84
CA SER A 91 -0.35 13.43 -3.49
C SER A 91 -1.03 14.25 -2.40
N ILE A 92 -0.28 14.64 -1.36
CA ILE A 92 -0.76 15.54 -0.30
C ILE A 92 -1.24 16.86 -0.90
N LEU A 93 -0.41 17.49 -1.73
CA LEU A 93 -0.77 18.73 -2.41
C LEU A 93 -1.99 18.55 -3.32
N ALA A 94 -2.10 17.41 -4.00
CA ALA A 94 -3.18 17.15 -4.92
C ALA A 94 -4.55 17.01 -4.24
N ILE A 95 -4.63 16.42 -3.03
CA ILE A 95 -5.89 16.22 -2.32
C ILE A 95 -6.34 17.43 -1.52
N TYR A 96 -5.41 18.35 -1.19
CA TYR A 96 -5.65 19.46 -0.26
C TYR A 96 -6.91 20.31 -0.59
N PRO A 97 -7.18 20.69 -1.87
CA PRO A 97 -8.37 21.48 -2.21
C PRO A 97 -9.70 20.75 -1.97
N GLY A 98 -9.68 19.41 -1.89
CA GLY A 98 -10.85 18.59 -1.62
C GLY A 98 -11.13 18.37 -0.13
N MET A 99 -10.22 18.79 0.75
CA MET A 99 -10.28 18.54 2.19
C MET A 99 -11.17 19.54 2.91
N ARG A 100 -12.06 19.05 3.76
CA ARG A 100 -12.77 19.81 4.79
C ARG A 100 -12.00 19.70 6.12
N PRO A 101 -12.31 20.51 7.13
CA PRO A 101 -11.70 20.41 8.45
C PRO A 101 -11.87 19.01 9.12
N ASP A 102 -12.93 18.29 8.76
CA ASP A 102 -13.32 16.98 9.30
C ASP A 102 -13.02 15.81 8.36
N THR A 103 -12.53 16.04 7.15
CA THR A 103 -12.17 14.98 6.20
C THR A 103 -11.11 14.06 6.79
N CYS A 104 -11.38 12.76 6.82
CA CYS A 104 -10.41 11.75 7.21
C CYS A 104 -9.55 11.28 6.02
N VAL A 105 -8.33 10.85 6.30
CA VAL A 105 -7.41 10.26 5.31
C VAL A 105 -7.14 8.82 5.71
N LEU A 106 -7.44 7.88 4.81
CA LEU A 106 -7.13 6.46 4.95
C LEU A 106 -6.01 6.08 3.97
N PRO A 107 -4.76 6.06 4.42
CA PRO A 107 -3.67 5.58 3.60
C PRO A 107 -3.71 4.05 3.49
N VAL A 108 -3.48 3.52 2.28
CA VAL A 108 -3.31 2.09 2.01
C VAL A 108 -1.95 1.82 1.37
N LEU A 109 -0.97 2.65 1.68
CA LEU A 109 0.40 2.52 1.25
C LEU A 109 1.12 1.38 1.97
N ASN A 110 2.20 0.90 1.37
CA ASN A 110 3.11 -0.03 2.04
C ASN A 110 4.01 0.72 3.03
N GLY A 111 4.43 0.06 4.11
CA GLY A 111 5.31 0.65 5.13
C GLY A 111 4.59 1.54 6.14
N LEU A 112 5.34 2.36 6.86
CA LEU A 112 4.87 3.15 8.00
C LEU A 112 5.23 4.64 7.93
N ALA A 113 6.31 5.02 7.24
CA ALA A 113 6.84 6.38 7.28
C ALA A 113 5.84 7.45 6.77
N HIS A 114 4.87 7.05 5.96
CA HIS A 114 3.83 7.96 5.48
C HIS A 114 2.91 8.47 6.61
N PHE A 115 2.71 7.71 7.69
CA PHE A 115 1.87 8.15 8.81
C PHE A 115 2.39 9.42 9.47
N GLU A 116 3.68 9.48 9.78
CA GLU A 116 4.29 10.65 10.42
C GLU A 116 4.18 11.90 9.53
N ARG A 117 4.29 11.72 8.22
CA ARG A 117 4.15 12.82 7.25
C ARG A 117 2.70 13.30 7.13
N LEU A 118 1.74 12.37 7.07
CA LEU A 118 0.31 12.67 7.00
C LEU A 118 -0.19 13.30 8.31
N ASP A 119 0.28 12.82 9.46
CA ASP A 119 -0.08 13.37 10.77
C ASP A 119 0.36 14.83 10.93
N ARG A 120 1.54 15.18 10.43
CA ARG A 120 2.03 16.57 10.43
C ARG A 120 1.18 17.47 9.52
N GLU A 121 0.68 16.94 8.42
CA GLU A 121 -0.09 17.73 7.46
C GLU A 121 -1.56 17.88 7.84
N PHE A 122 -2.20 16.76 8.16
CA PHE A 122 -3.65 16.72 8.36
C PHE A 122 -4.07 16.61 9.82
N GLY A 123 -3.12 16.39 10.74
CA GLY A 123 -3.38 16.10 12.14
C GLY A 123 -3.70 14.63 12.41
N ALA A 124 -3.07 14.07 13.44
CA ALA A 124 -3.17 12.64 13.77
C ALA A 124 -4.61 12.16 14.07
N LEU A 125 -5.51 13.06 14.48
CA LEU A 125 -6.92 12.74 14.73
C LEU A 125 -7.66 12.28 13.47
N ARG A 126 -7.22 12.69 12.27
CA ARG A 126 -7.88 12.46 10.99
C ARG A 126 -7.21 11.43 10.11
N VAL A 127 -5.98 11.04 10.43
CA VAL A 127 -5.24 10.02 9.66
C VAL A 127 -5.55 8.65 10.22
N LEU A 128 -6.36 7.87 9.51
CA LEU A 128 -6.82 6.55 9.93
C LEU A 128 -5.74 5.49 9.66
N GLY A 129 -5.83 4.36 10.35
CA GLY A 129 -4.96 3.22 10.09
C GLY A 129 -5.45 2.41 8.90
N GLY A 130 -4.57 2.12 7.93
CA GLY A 130 -4.95 1.29 6.79
C GLY A 130 -3.78 0.63 6.10
N CYS A 131 -4.03 -0.53 5.54
CA CYS A 131 -3.13 -1.22 4.62
C CYS A 131 -3.91 -2.18 3.72
N CYS A 132 -3.29 -2.66 2.64
CA CYS A 132 -3.93 -3.62 1.76
C CYS A 132 -2.96 -4.69 1.27
N HIS A 133 -3.47 -5.88 0.99
CA HIS A 133 -2.75 -6.96 0.32
C HIS A 133 -3.41 -7.18 -1.03
N ILE A 134 -2.69 -6.87 -2.10
CA ILE A 134 -3.11 -7.09 -3.48
C ILE A 134 -1.87 -7.15 -4.37
N ALA A 135 -1.86 -8.10 -5.29
CA ALA A 135 -0.94 -8.08 -6.42
C ALA A 135 -1.71 -7.66 -7.67
N GLY A 136 -1.37 -6.52 -8.22
CA GLY A 136 -2.05 -5.99 -9.41
C GLY A 136 -1.20 -4.97 -10.15
N ASN A 137 -1.61 -4.68 -11.37
CA ASN A 137 -1.02 -3.64 -12.20
C ASN A 137 -2.10 -2.83 -12.95
N LEU A 138 -1.70 -1.70 -13.47
CA LEU A 138 -2.45 -0.95 -14.46
C LEU A 138 -1.80 -1.19 -15.81
N THR A 139 -2.55 -1.75 -16.75
CA THR A 139 -2.02 -2.00 -18.10
C THR A 139 -1.89 -0.70 -18.91
N PRO A 140 -1.10 -0.67 -19.98
CA PRO A 140 -1.00 0.50 -20.86
C PRO A 140 -2.36 0.98 -21.42
N GLU A 141 -3.29 0.04 -21.63
CA GLU A 141 -4.66 0.29 -22.13
C GLU A 141 -5.58 0.86 -21.04
N GLY A 142 -5.11 0.88 -19.78
CA GLY A 142 -5.85 1.42 -18.65
C GLY A 142 -6.73 0.40 -17.91
N LEU A 143 -6.54 -0.90 -18.16
CA LEU A 143 -7.19 -1.99 -17.42
C LEU A 143 -6.48 -2.19 -16.07
N VAL A 144 -7.24 -2.25 -14.99
CA VAL A 144 -6.75 -2.66 -13.66
C VAL A 144 -6.82 -4.18 -13.60
N ARG A 145 -5.66 -4.84 -13.53
CA ARG A 145 -5.58 -6.29 -13.46
C ARG A 145 -5.11 -6.76 -12.10
N GLN A 146 -5.92 -7.57 -11.43
CA GLN A 146 -5.53 -8.31 -10.24
C GLN A 146 -4.87 -9.62 -10.67
N MET A 147 -3.67 -9.89 -10.12
CA MET A 147 -2.81 -10.99 -10.57
C MET A 147 -2.93 -12.26 -9.73
N THR A 148 -3.42 -12.16 -8.50
CA THR A 148 -3.56 -13.28 -7.56
C THR A 148 -4.92 -13.21 -6.86
N GLU A 149 -5.35 -14.31 -6.26
CA GLU A 149 -6.62 -14.34 -5.51
C GLU A 149 -6.59 -13.45 -4.25
N LEU A 150 -5.39 -13.23 -3.68
CA LEU A 150 -5.25 -12.43 -2.47
C LEU A 150 -5.59 -10.96 -2.77
N GLN A 151 -6.61 -10.49 -2.11
CA GLN A 151 -7.04 -9.10 -2.14
C GLN A 151 -7.74 -8.77 -0.81
N ARG A 152 -7.03 -8.14 0.10
CA ARG A 152 -7.53 -7.75 1.41
C ARG A 152 -7.29 -6.28 1.63
N ILE A 153 -8.28 -5.61 2.20
CA ILE A 153 -8.10 -4.30 2.80
C ILE A 153 -8.27 -4.41 4.30
N THR A 154 -7.32 -3.86 5.05
CA THR A 154 -7.37 -3.79 6.50
C THR A 154 -7.40 -2.32 6.90
N PHE A 155 -8.33 -1.93 7.76
CA PHE A 155 -8.36 -0.60 8.34
C PHE A 155 -8.98 -0.60 9.74
N GLY A 156 -8.73 0.49 10.46
CA GLY A 156 -9.22 0.70 11.81
C GLY A 156 -8.77 2.02 12.38
N LEU A 157 -9.21 2.32 13.60
CA LEU A 157 -8.74 3.48 14.33
C LEU A 157 -7.31 3.26 14.85
N ARG A 158 -6.48 4.26 14.71
CA ARG A 158 -5.23 4.37 15.46
C ARG A 158 -5.53 4.96 16.84
N PRO A 159 -4.68 4.78 17.87
CA PRO A 159 -4.94 5.24 19.24
C PRO A 159 -5.28 6.74 19.37
N GLN A 160 -4.76 7.57 18.46
CA GLN A 160 -4.95 9.01 18.46
C GLN A 160 -6.17 9.48 17.67
N ASN A 161 -6.92 8.59 16.99
CA ASN A 161 -8.04 9.01 16.17
C ASN A 161 -9.25 9.47 16.98
N SER A 162 -10.06 10.34 16.39
CA SER A 162 -11.30 10.85 16.97
C SER A 162 -12.49 9.90 16.77
N THR A 163 -13.55 10.10 17.54
CA THR A 163 -14.82 9.38 17.37
C THR A 163 -15.48 9.62 16.01
N ALA A 164 -15.22 10.76 15.37
CA ALA A 164 -15.70 11.03 14.00
C ALA A 164 -15.10 10.05 12.98
N GLY A 165 -13.85 9.62 13.18
CA GLY A 165 -13.22 8.58 12.36
C GLY A 165 -13.91 7.24 12.45
N GLN A 166 -14.49 6.90 13.62
CA GLN A 166 -15.25 5.67 13.82
C GLN A 166 -16.46 5.59 12.88
N ALA A 167 -17.30 6.63 12.84
CA ALA A 167 -18.49 6.64 11.98
C ALA A 167 -18.16 6.53 10.49
N ILE A 168 -17.05 7.16 10.06
CA ILE A 168 -16.56 7.05 8.67
C ILE A 168 -16.10 5.63 8.37
N LEU A 169 -15.36 4.99 9.29
CA LEU A 169 -14.90 3.62 9.10
C LEU A 169 -16.03 2.61 9.13
N ASP A 170 -17.05 2.81 9.96
CA ASP A 170 -18.25 1.95 10.02
C ASP A 170 -18.99 1.99 8.67
N ALA A 171 -19.26 3.20 8.14
CA ALA A 171 -19.92 3.36 6.85
C ALA A 171 -19.06 2.77 5.69
N LEU A 172 -17.73 2.94 5.75
CA LEU A 172 -16.82 2.34 4.78
C LEU A 172 -16.81 0.81 4.87
N ALA A 173 -16.84 0.25 6.09
CA ALA A 173 -16.92 -1.19 6.30
C ALA A 173 -18.21 -1.78 5.75
N ASP A 174 -19.34 -1.11 5.99
CA ASP A 174 -20.64 -1.52 5.43
C ASP A 174 -20.62 -1.51 3.89
N ALA A 175 -19.99 -0.50 3.29
CA ALA A 175 -19.82 -0.46 1.84
C ALA A 175 -18.93 -1.60 1.31
N PHE A 176 -17.80 -1.91 1.96
CA PHE A 176 -16.96 -3.03 1.54
C PHE A 176 -17.61 -4.40 1.72
N ARG A 177 -18.47 -4.59 2.74
CA ARG A 177 -19.26 -5.84 2.92
C ARG A 177 -20.20 -6.13 1.76
N GLN A 178 -20.55 -5.14 0.94
CA GLN A 178 -21.33 -5.29 -0.29
C GLN A 178 -20.47 -5.65 -1.52
N THR A 179 -19.20 -5.87 -1.34
CA THR A 179 -18.21 -6.20 -2.39
C THR A 179 -17.58 -7.56 -2.12
N PRO A 180 -16.92 -8.20 -3.09
CA PRO A 180 -16.15 -9.43 -2.84
C PRO A 180 -14.79 -9.18 -2.15
N VAL A 181 -14.51 -7.96 -1.69
CA VAL A 181 -13.25 -7.62 -1.04
C VAL A 181 -13.16 -8.31 0.32
N ASP A 182 -12.05 -9.00 0.58
CA ASP A 182 -11.72 -9.51 1.92
C ASP A 182 -11.44 -8.32 2.85
N LEU A 183 -12.46 -7.94 3.61
CA LEU A 183 -12.40 -6.84 4.55
C LEU A 183 -11.93 -7.31 5.92
N ARG A 184 -10.91 -6.67 6.44
CA ARG A 184 -10.52 -6.77 7.85
C ARG A 184 -10.69 -5.43 8.55
N TYR A 185 -11.81 -5.25 9.25
CA TYR A 185 -12.02 -4.12 10.14
C TYR A 185 -11.41 -4.45 11.50
N SER A 186 -10.35 -3.74 11.89
CA SER A 186 -9.47 -4.14 12.99
C SER A 186 -9.42 -3.10 14.10
N ASP A 187 -9.53 -3.56 15.34
CA ASP A 187 -9.27 -2.79 16.57
C ASP A 187 -7.77 -2.71 16.91
N GLN A 188 -6.94 -3.48 16.20
CA GLN A 188 -5.49 -3.54 16.34
C GLN A 188 -4.75 -3.21 15.03
N VAL A 189 -5.26 -2.24 14.30
CA VAL A 189 -4.80 -1.94 12.94
C VAL A 189 -3.29 -1.66 12.85
N LEU A 190 -2.70 -0.98 13.85
CA LEU A 190 -1.24 -0.72 13.86
C LEU A 190 -0.44 -2.01 14.00
N GLN A 191 -0.91 -2.97 14.81
CA GLN A 191 -0.28 -4.29 14.93
C GLN A 191 -0.26 -5.00 13.57
N GLU A 192 -1.37 -4.97 12.84
CA GLU A 192 -1.47 -5.60 11.53
C GLU A 192 -0.64 -4.90 10.45
N ILE A 193 -0.54 -3.58 10.52
CA ILE A 193 0.33 -2.81 9.62
C ILE A 193 1.80 -3.15 9.90
N TRP A 194 2.21 -3.27 11.17
CA TRP A 194 3.57 -3.67 11.54
C TRP A 194 3.90 -5.09 11.08
N GLU A 195 3.03 -6.05 11.31
CA GLU A 195 3.21 -7.44 10.86
C GLU A 195 3.36 -7.52 9.33
N LYS A 196 2.51 -6.78 8.61
CA LYS A 196 2.67 -6.65 7.15
C LYS A 196 3.99 -5.98 6.78
N PHE A 197 4.42 -4.95 7.51
CA PHE A 197 5.66 -4.23 7.20
C PHE A 197 6.90 -5.10 7.41
N VAL A 198 6.92 -5.94 8.46
CA VAL A 198 7.96 -6.95 8.69
C VAL A 198 8.07 -7.91 7.50
N LEU A 199 6.94 -8.50 7.07
CA LEU A 199 6.91 -9.38 5.89
C LEU A 199 7.41 -8.65 4.64
N LEU A 200 6.90 -7.45 4.36
CA LEU A 200 7.23 -6.71 3.14
C LEU A 200 8.70 -6.27 3.11
N ALA A 201 9.26 -5.82 4.23
CA ALA A 201 10.65 -5.37 4.30
C ALA A 201 11.61 -6.54 4.14
N THR A 202 11.32 -7.68 4.78
CA THR A 202 12.08 -8.92 4.62
C THR A 202 12.05 -9.39 3.16
N LEU A 203 10.85 -9.54 2.60
CA LEU A 203 10.67 -10.02 1.23
C LEU A 203 11.32 -9.08 0.22
N ALA A 204 11.09 -7.76 0.35
CA ALA A 204 11.65 -6.78 -0.57
C ALA A 204 13.17 -6.67 -0.44
N GLY A 205 13.70 -6.68 0.79
CA GLY A 205 15.14 -6.66 1.04
C GLY A 205 15.84 -7.83 0.38
N MET A 206 15.37 -9.04 0.64
CA MET A 206 16.00 -10.27 0.14
C MET A 206 15.80 -10.46 -1.37
N THR A 207 14.58 -10.35 -1.87
CA THR A 207 14.32 -10.59 -3.30
C THR A 207 14.98 -9.54 -4.19
N CYS A 208 15.04 -8.27 -3.78
CA CYS A 208 15.75 -7.23 -4.52
C CYS A 208 17.28 -7.40 -4.46
N LEU A 209 17.82 -7.81 -3.30
CA LEU A 209 19.25 -8.03 -3.14
C LEU A 209 19.72 -9.21 -3.99
N MET A 210 19.03 -10.34 -3.89
CA MET A 210 19.39 -11.60 -4.57
C MET A 210 18.87 -11.68 -6.01
N ARG A 211 17.97 -10.80 -6.43
CA ARG A 211 17.37 -10.81 -7.78
C ARG A 211 16.66 -12.12 -8.12
N GLY A 212 16.01 -12.73 -7.13
CA GLY A 212 15.33 -14.02 -7.24
C GLY A 212 14.06 -14.08 -6.41
N ALA A 213 13.22 -15.08 -6.68
CA ALA A 213 12.06 -15.42 -5.86
C ALA A 213 12.50 -16.08 -4.53
N VAL A 214 11.56 -16.19 -3.60
CA VAL A 214 11.82 -16.88 -2.31
C VAL A 214 12.39 -18.28 -2.55
N GLY A 215 11.79 -19.08 -3.44
CA GLY A 215 12.25 -20.44 -3.75
C GLY A 215 13.69 -20.48 -4.29
N ASP A 216 14.04 -19.53 -5.18
CA ASP A 216 15.39 -19.43 -5.73
C ASP A 216 16.42 -19.14 -4.63
N ILE A 217 16.07 -18.25 -3.69
CA ILE A 217 16.93 -17.85 -2.58
C ILE A 217 17.14 -19.03 -1.63
N VAL A 218 16.06 -19.67 -1.16
CA VAL A 218 16.15 -20.76 -0.17
C VAL A 218 16.68 -22.07 -0.75
N ALA A 219 16.82 -22.17 -2.07
CA ALA A 219 17.50 -23.29 -2.73
C ALA A 219 19.03 -23.20 -2.63
N THR A 220 19.61 -22.05 -2.27
CA THR A 220 21.04 -21.89 -2.04
C THR A 220 21.46 -22.37 -0.65
N ASP A 221 22.72 -22.71 -0.48
CA ASP A 221 23.24 -23.27 0.79
C ASP A 221 22.94 -22.39 2.01
N GLU A 222 23.08 -21.06 1.85
CA GLU A 222 22.86 -20.08 2.94
C GLU A 222 21.52 -19.36 2.88
N GLY A 223 20.73 -19.59 1.84
CA GLY A 223 19.54 -18.78 1.54
C GLY A 223 18.50 -18.77 2.64
N THR A 224 18.23 -19.93 3.24
CA THR A 224 17.30 -20.05 4.37
C THR A 224 17.80 -19.28 5.59
N THR A 225 19.09 -19.41 5.92
CA THR A 225 19.73 -18.71 7.05
C THR A 225 19.65 -17.18 6.86
N LEU A 226 19.97 -16.71 5.66
CA LEU A 226 19.90 -15.28 5.32
C LEU A 226 18.48 -14.72 5.34
N MET A 227 17.50 -15.48 4.84
CA MET A 227 16.09 -15.09 4.87
C MET A 227 15.58 -14.96 6.30
N GLN A 228 15.88 -15.94 7.16
CA GLN A 228 15.52 -15.92 8.59
C GLN A 228 16.25 -14.80 9.34
N GLY A 229 17.51 -14.56 9.03
CA GLY A 229 18.28 -13.45 9.59
C GLY A 229 17.68 -12.09 9.26
N MET A 230 17.28 -11.87 8.00
CA MET A 230 16.61 -10.64 7.58
C MET A 230 15.26 -10.46 8.28
N LEU A 231 14.48 -11.55 8.44
CA LEU A 231 13.23 -11.53 9.19
C LEU A 231 13.46 -11.11 10.64
N ALA A 232 14.47 -11.70 11.31
CA ALA A 232 14.81 -11.36 12.70
C ALA A 232 15.22 -9.89 12.87
N GLU A 233 16.01 -9.34 11.93
CA GLU A 233 16.35 -7.90 11.94
C GLU A 233 15.10 -7.02 11.82
N CYS A 234 14.13 -7.36 10.95
CA CYS A 234 12.87 -6.64 10.80
C CYS A 234 11.98 -6.76 12.05
N GLU A 235 11.89 -7.95 12.65
CA GLU A 235 11.09 -8.19 13.87
C GLU A 235 11.66 -7.46 15.09
N THR A 236 12.96 -7.26 15.14
CA THR A 236 13.60 -6.43 16.18
C THR A 236 13.05 -5.01 16.15
N ALA A 237 12.88 -4.41 14.97
CA ALA A 237 12.29 -3.08 14.83
C ALA A 237 10.83 -3.05 15.31
N ALA A 238 10.04 -4.05 14.94
CA ALA A 238 8.63 -4.16 15.34
C ALA A 238 8.50 -4.33 16.87
N THR A 239 9.34 -5.18 17.46
CA THR A 239 9.36 -5.44 18.91
C THR A 239 9.74 -4.19 19.69
N HIS A 240 10.76 -3.45 19.23
CA HIS A 240 11.17 -2.18 19.84
C HIS A 240 10.06 -1.12 19.80
N ALA A 241 9.27 -1.12 18.73
CA ALA A 241 8.12 -0.23 18.58
C ALA A 241 6.87 -0.68 19.37
N GLY A 242 6.94 -1.78 20.14
CA GLY A 242 5.81 -2.32 20.89
C GLY A 242 4.83 -3.17 20.06
N HIS A 243 5.24 -3.56 18.85
CA HIS A 243 4.41 -4.31 17.91
C HIS A 243 5.08 -5.64 17.50
N ALA A 244 5.60 -6.40 18.46
CA ALA A 244 6.15 -7.73 18.20
C ALA A 244 5.15 -8.57 17.42
N SER A 245 5.61 -9.29 16.40
CA SER A 245 4.77 -10.17 15.59
C SER A 245 4.05 -11.19 16.47
N ARG A 246 2.74 -11.34 16.29
CA ARG A 246 1.99 -12.38 16.98
C ARG A 246 2.53 -13.76 16.59
N PRO A 247 2.63 -14.75 17.51
CA PRO A 247 3.28 -16.04 17.24
C PRO A 247 2.76 -16.75 15.98
N GLN A 248 1.47 -16.68 15.73
CA GLN A 248 0.84 -17.27 14.55
C GLN A 248 1.25 -16.55 13.25
N VAL A 249 1.37 -15.22 13.31
CA VAL A 249 1.78 -14.41 12.14
C VAL A 249 3.26 -14.60 11.86
N HIS A 250 4.10 -14.65 12.91
CA HIS A 250 5.51 -14.99 12.78
C HIS A 250 5.70 -16.35 12.09
N ALA A 251 5.02 -17.40 12.58
CA ALA A 251 5.12 -18.75 12.01
C ALA A 251 4.70 -18.77 10.53
N ALA A 252 3.57 -18.15 10.19
CA ALA A 252 3.09 -18.07 8.81
C ALA A 252 4.04 -17.27 7.91
N THR A 253 4.63 -16.19 8.43
CA THR A 253 5.63 -15.37 7.71
C THR A 253 6.91 -16.17 7.47
N ALA A 254 7.42 -16.84 8.48
CA ALA A 254 8.62 -17.66 8.38
C ALA A 254 8.43 -18.83 7.38
N GLU A 255 7.27 -19.49 7.41
CA GLU A 255 6.91 -20.55 6.45
C GLU A 255 6.87 -19.99 5.01
N LEU A 256 6.15 -18.88 4.80
CA LEU A 256 6.04 -18.24 3.49
C LEU A 256 7.41 -17.86 2.91
N LEU A 257 8.31 -17.36 3.75
CA LEU A 257 9.67 -16.92 3.39
C LEU A 257 10.69 -18.06 3.29
N SER A 258 10.33 -19.30 3.63
CA SER A 258 11.18 -20.48 3.53
C SER A 258 10.63 -21.56 2.60
N THR A 259 9.51 -21.30 1.92
CA THR A 259 8.88 -22.26 1.02
C THR A 259 9.76 -22.53 -0.20
N ARG A 260 10.20 -23.77 -0.38
CA ARG A 260 10.94 -24.23 -1.56
C ARG A 260 10.06 -24.13 -2.81
N ASP A 261 10.67 -23.87 -3.94
CA ASP A 261 10.02 -23.73 -5.25
C ASP A 261 9.00 -22.58 -5.33
N SER A 262 8.96 -21.71 -4.33
CA SER A 262 8.07 -20.55 -4.29
C SER A 262 8.48 -19.50 -5.33
N THR A 263 7.55 -19.10 -6.18
CA THR A 263 7.72 -17.97 -7.12
C THR A 263 7.40 -16.61 -6.50
N PHE A 264 7.22 -16.57 -5.16
CA PHE A 264 6.84 -15.36 -4.45
C PHE A 264 7.96 -14.31 -4.47
N THR A 265 7.61 -13.11 -4.93
CA THR A 265 8.51 -11.95 -5.03
C THR A 265 7.86 -10.70 -4.51
N ALA A 266 8.65 -9.73 -4.05
CA ALA A 266 8.14 -8.39 -3.77
C ALA A 266 7.74 -7.68 -5.07
N SER A 267 6.70 -6.83 -5.01
CA SER A 267 6.38 -5.91 -6.11
C SER A 267 7.56 -5.00 -6.46
N MET A 268 8.36 -4.65 -5.45
CA MET A 268 9.55 -3.82 -5.60
C MET A 268 10.64 -4.50 -6.48
N LEU A 269 10.74 -5.83 -6.47
CA LEU A 269 11.63 -6.54 -7.41
C LEU A 269 11.18 -6.32 -8.86
N ARG A 270 9.88 -6.44 -9.15
CA ARG A 270 9.33 -6.18 -10.49
C ARG A 270 9.59 -4.75 -10.95
N ASP A 271 9.37 -3.76 -10.05
CA ASP A 271 9.68 -2.35 -10.32
C ASP A 271 11.19 -2.16 -10.62
N LEU A 272 12.04 -2.86 -9.87
CA LEU A 272 13.48 -2.82 -10.01
C LEU A 272 13.95 -3.43 -11.33
N GLU A 273 13.41 -4.56 -11.74
CA GLU A 273 13.75 -5.27 -12.98
C GLU A 273 13.26 -4.56 -14.24
N SER A 274 12.10 -3.91 -14.16
CA SER A 274 11.59 -3.07 -15.25
C SER A 274 12.31 -1.73 -15.40
N GLY A 275 13.35 -1.46 -14.59
CA GLY A 275 14.06 -0.17 -14.61
C GLY A 275 13.29 0.98 -13.96
N GLY A 276 12.15 0.69 -13.31
CA GLY A 276 11.30 1.67 -12.64
C GLY A 276 11.87 2.22 -11.33
N ARG A 277 11.20 3.24 -10.78
CA ARG A 277 11.46 3.72 -9.41
C ARG A 277 10.98 2.69 -8.40
N THR A 278 11.73 2.52 -7.32
CA THR A 278 11.36 1.63 -6.21
C THR A 278 10.90 2.41 -4.98
N GLU A 279 10.16 1.73 -4.11
CA GLU A 279 9.80 2.26 -2.78
C GLU A 279 10.87 1.91 -1.72
N GLY A 280 12.13 1.67 -2.17
CA GLY A 280 13.22 1.18 -1.33
C GLY A 280 13.48 2.03 -0.08
N ALA A 281 13.47 3.36 -0.21
CA ALA A 281 13.65 4.27 0.92
C ALA A 281 12.54 4.13 1.96
N HIS A 282 11.31 3.98 1.50
CA HIS A 282 10.12 3.90 2.35
C HIS A 282 9.92 2.53 3.00
N ILE A 283 10.50 1.46 2.43
CA ILE A 283 10.37 0.08 2.93
C ILE A 283 11.65 -0.38 3.61
N VAL A 284 12.71 -0.60 2.85
CA VAL A 284 13.96 -1.14 3.41
C VAL A 284 14.73 -0.08 4.20
N GLY A 285 14.76 1.17 3.70
CA GLY A 285 15.43 2.29 4.37
C GLY A 285 14.76 2.67 5.70
N ASP A 286 13.43 2.76 5.74
CA ASP A 286 12.67 3.05 6.96
C ASP A 286 12.79 1.90 7.97
N MET A 287 12.68 0.63 7.52
CA MET A 287 12.87 -0.53 8.39
C MET A 287 14.28 -0.56 9.00
N LEU A 288 15.32 -0.29 8.22
CA LEU A 288 16.70 -0.19 8.72
C LEU A 288 16.85 0.92 9.78
N ALA A 289 16.26 2.09 9.54
CA ALA A 289 16.30 3.20 10.50
C ALA A 289 15.67 2.82 11.84
N ARG A 290 14.50 2.18 11.80
CA ARG A 290 13.79 1.68 12.98
C ARG A 290 14.53 0.56 13.70
N ALA A 291 15.10 -0.39 12.96
CA ALA A 291 15.88 -1.48 13.52
C ALA A 291 17.16 -0.97 14.21
N ARG A 292 17.84 0.01 13.62
CA ARG A 292 19.01 0.66 14.25
C ARG A 292 18.65 1.42 15.53
N ALA A 293 17.49 2.04 15.59
CA ALA A 293 17.01 2.70 16.81
C ALA A 293 16.75 1.70 17.95
N ALA A 294 16.50 0.43 17.64
CA ALA A 294 16.36 -0.66 18.60
C ALA A 294 17.72 -1.13 19.19
N GLY A 295 18.85 -0.80 18.58
CA GLY A 295 20.20 -1.01 19.11
C GLY A 295 20.99 -2.19 18.55
N PRO A 296 20.40 -3.36 18.19
CA PRO A 296 21.16 -4.49 17.65
C PRO A 296 21.77 -4.22 16.27
N SER A 297 22.76 -5.04 15.91
CA SER A 297 23.36 -5.03 14.57
C SER A 297 22.35 -5.46 13.51
N THR A 298 22.31 -4.76 12.37
CA THR A 298 21.37 -4.99 11.26
C THR A 298 22.10 -5.07 9.92
N PRO A 299 23.04 -6.04 9.78
CA PRO A 299 23.92 -6.11 8.61
C PRO A 299 23.14 -6.43 7.32
N LEU A 300 22.14 -7.29 7.35
CA LEU A 300 21.39 -7.70 6.16
C LEU A 300 20.53 -6.57 5.62
N LEU A 301 19.78 -5.87 6.48
CA LEU A 301 19.04 -4.67 6.11
C LEU A 301 19.98 -3.58 5.56
N ALA A 302 21.16 -3.40 6.17
CA ALA A 302 22.13 -2.40 5.73
C ALA A 302 22.67 -2.72 4.32
N ILE A 303 23.00 -3.99 4.04
CA ILE A 303 23.47 -4.42 2.71
C ILE A 303 22.35 -4.27 1.68
N ALA A 304 21.13 -4.72 1.99
CA ALA A 304 19.99 -4.58 1.08
C ALA A 304 19.68 -3.11 0.77
N TRP A 305 19.75 -2.25 1.77
CA TRP A 305 19.56 -0.81 1.57
C TRP A 305 20.67 -0.17 0.73
N ALA A 306 21.93 -0.50 1.00
CA ALA A 306 23.07 -0.02 0.21
C ALA A 306 22.97 -0.46 -1.26
N HIS A 307 22.54 -1.69 -1.53
CA HIS A 307 22.28 -2.19 -2.88
C HIS A 307 21.25 -1.32 -3.61
N LEU A 308 20.10 -1.02 -2.97
CA LEU A 308 19.05 -0.18 -3.56
C LEU A 308 19.54 1.25 -3.83
N GLN A 309 20.28 1.85 -2.89
CA GLN A 309 20.87 3.17 -3.05
C GLN A 309 21.90 3.22 -4.20
N ALA A 310 22.77 2.23 -4.31
CA ALA A 310 23.75 2.14 -5.38
C ALA A 310 23.07 2.08 -6.76
N ARG A 311 21.98 1.29 -6.86
CA ARG A 311 21.18 1.25 -8.09
C ARG A 311 20.55 2.61 -8.41
N GLU A 312 19.94 3.28 -7.44
CA GLU A 312 19.33 4.60 -7.65
C GLU A 312 20.36 5.65 -8.09
N ALA A 313 21.52 5.64 -7.46
CA ALA A 313 22.64 6.51 -7.85
C ALA A 313 23.09 6.25 -9.30
N ARG A 314 23.19 4.99 -9.68
CA ARG A 314 23.49 4.58 -11.06
C ARG A 314 22.45 5.09 -12.05
N LEU A 315 21.17 4.88 -11.80
CA LEU A 315 20.07 5.33 -12.68
C LEU A 315 20.04 6.86 -12.82
N LYS A 316 20.30 7.58 -11.73
CA LYS A 316 20.40 9.04 -11.76
C LYS A 316 21.52 9.51 -12.68
N ARG A 317 22.70 8.90 -12.57
CA ARG A 317 23.86 9.20 -13.42
C ARG A 317 23.57 8.92 -14.90
N GLU A 318 22.96 7.75 -15.20
CA GLU A 318 22.62 7.35 -16.58
C GLU A 318 21.63 8.32 -17.24
N ARG A 319 20.59 8.77 -16.48
CA ARG A 319 19.62 9.77 -16.96
C ARG A 319 20.21 11.19 -17.15
N SER A 320 21.26 11.53 -16.43
CA SER A 320 21.93 12.84 -16.57
C SER A 320 22.93 12.84 -17.73
N ALA A 321 23.23 11.67 -18.31
CA ALA A 321 24.15 11.51 -19.45
C ALA A 321 23.41 11.37 -20.80
N THR A 322 22.09 11.26 -20.76
CA THR A 322 21.17 11.29 -21.92
C THR A 322 20.46 12.63 -22.03
#